data_79e9c6bc66c968b15424054429b4b613
#
_entry.id   79e9c6bc66c968b15424054429b4b613
#
_cell.length_a   1.000
_cell.length_b   1.000
_cell.length_c   1.000
_cell.angle_alpha   90.00
_cell.angle_beta   90.00
_cell.angle_gamma   90.00
#
_symmetry.space_group_name_H-M   'P 1'
#
loop_
_entity.id
_entity.type
_entity.pdbx_description
1 polymer ?
#
loop_
_entity_poly.entity_id
_entity_poly.type
_entity_poly.pdbx_seq_one_letter_code
_entity_poly.pdbx_strand_id
1 'polypeptide(L)'
;MSGGRSFGWAGLGGSGFASCAETGVCGGQTGFSCAAAAAGATGYHPLHGSPPXXXXXXXXXTAAHPASLHPTLRWKPILGTVYYNVKVQLPNGSSLPDDRTYVAGYNLALPAGTRGDVSVQIQSFDLDEKPVSALSPVEKVHVDPDRKTALYPAPISQFNSGNGTTLLYPVYNWVPLNGVRHYEVEVLRTNAVSPTREAAPDQLLERGKSTGFDWYDDESHYAPYTMYWRVRGIDEAGNPVSQFCPPQPMKVDPEDNWQVGTLGDSISHGGGDLSYSPSDFAYSYQYYLPFDSINLAESGDTSEATLDRFDKDVVPFHPKYLIIMTGSNSLRGWVSGESVISDLKGIREKCEDNGITPIFMTLPPVNPANIKRAFDEPTAEGWRAEMAKVNQWIRSLPWFIDLGTQFDENEDLPTRYALDGLHLNFRGKRLMAKAITEQWDGIMAKIRMAREQDQEDEE
;
A
#
# COMPACT_ATOMS: atom_id res chain seq x y z
N MET A 1 -32.85 -3.78 2.59
CA MET A 1 -32.05 -2.75 3.26
C MET A 1 -30.77 -3.42 3.74
N SER A 2 -29.82 -3.46 2.86
CA SER A 2 -28.58 -4.15 3.14
C SER A 2 -27.56 -3.13 3.57
N GLY A 3 -27.44 -2.98 4.85
CA GLY A 3 -26.36 -2.19 5.38
C GLY A 3 -25.12 -3.06 5.47
N GLY A 4 -24.55 -3.37 4.34
CA GLY A 4 -23.29 -4.07 4.36
C GLY A 4 -22.20 -3.11 4.77
N ARG A 5 -21.94 -3.02 6.05
CA ARG A 5 -20.80 -2.24 6.51
C ARG A 5 -19.56 -3.10 6.35
N SER A 6 -18.66 -2.62 5.56
CA SER A 6 -17.35 -3.24 5.48
C SER A 6 -16.69 -3.07 6.84
N PHE A 7 -16.42 -4.19 7.48
CA PHE A 7 -15.83 -4.13 8.80
C PHE A 7 -14.38 -3.68 8.73
N GLY A 8 -14.11 -2.63 9.42
CA GLY A 8 -12.80 -2.33 9.93
C GLY A 8 -11.75 -1.79 9.00
N TRP A 9 -11.88 -1.95 7.71
CA TRP A 9 -10.79 -1.50 6.88
C TRP A 9 -11.03 -0.12 6.26
N ALA A 10 -12.28 0.18 5.96
CA ALA A 10 -12.57 1.46 5.33
C ALA A 10 -12.19 2.64 6.22
N GLY A 11 -12.18 2.41 7.52
CA GLY A 11 -11.76 3.44 8.45
C GLY A 11 -10.25 3.50 8.67
N LEU A 12 -9.54 2.53 8.13
CA LEU A 12 -8.10 2.45 8.37
C LEU A 12 -7.27 3.01 7.22
N GLY A 13 -7.89 3.34 6.12
CA GLY A 13 -7.21 4.12 5.09
C GLY A 13 -6.82 5.46 5.70
N GLY A 14 -5.91 6.14 5.14
CA GLY A 14 -5.31 7.36 5.66
C GLY A 14 -6.05 8.07 6.80
N SER A 15 -7.38 8.11 6.72
CA SER A 15 -8.16 8.81 7.73
C SER A 15 -8.18 8.10 9.08
N GLY A 16 -8.16 6.77 9.08
CA GLY A 16 -8.19 6.04 10.34
C GLY A 16 -6.93 6.25 11.17
N PHE A 17 -5.81 6.21 10.50
CA PHE A 17 -4.55 6.45 11.17
C PHE A 17 -4.36 7.92 11.50
N ALA A 18 -4.91 8.77 10.67
CA ALA A 18 -4.91 10.19 10.97
C ALA A 18 -5.68 10.46 12.26
N SER A 19 -6.77 9.73 12.46
CA SER A 19 -7.54 9.86 13.69
C SER A 19 -6.70 9.50 14.91
N CYS A 20 -5.91 8.44 14.79
CA CYS A 20 -5.00 8.09 15.89
C CYS A 20 -4.01 9.21 16.16
N ALA A 21 -3.50 9.80 15.11
CA ALA A 21 -2.56 10.89 15.24
C ALA A 21 -3.25 12.13 15.87
N GLU A 22 -4.51 12.35 15.52
CA GLU A 22 -5.23 13.48 16.05
C GLU A 22 -5.47 13.37 17.53
N THR A 23 -5.83 12.20 17.99
CA THR A 23 -6.19 12.03 19.39
C THR A 23 -4.98 11.76 20.28
N GLY A 24 -3.87 11.41 19.69
CA GLY A 24 -2.70 11.05 20.45
C GLY A 24 -2.92 9.81 21.32
N VAL A 25 -3.91 9.02 20.98
CA VAL A 25 -4.32 7.93 21.85
C VAL A 25 -3.78 6.58 21.42
N CYS A 26 -3.16 6.50 20.28
CA CYS A 26 -2.66 5.20 19.85
C CYS A 26 -1.62 4.66 20.84
N GLY A 27 -2.13 4.00 21.85
CA GLY A 27 -1.32 3.37 22.87
C GLY A 27 -0.46 4.32 23.69
N GLY A 28 -0.89 5.56 23.82
CA GLY A 28 -0.09 6.52 24.57
C GLY A 28 1.21 6.89 23.87
N GLN A 29 1.36 6.41 22.67
CA GLN A 29 2.56 6.70 21.90
C GLN A 29 2.28 7.85 20.98
N THR A 30 2.80 8.98 21.32
CA THR A 30 2.60 10.16 20.51
C THR A 30 3.16 9.93 19.10
N GLY A 31 2.33 10.20 18.13
CA GLY A 31 2.75 10.10 16.75
C GLY A 31 2.84 8.68 16.20
N PHE A 32 2.33 7.73 16.95
CA PHE A 32 2.35 6.36 16.44
C PHE A 32 1.32 6.23 15.32
N SER A 33 1.80 5.95 14.16
CA SER A 33 0.97 5.86 12.98
C SER A 33 1.62 4.85 12.05
N CYS A 34 0.86 4.34 11.14
CA CYS A 34 1.39 3.38 10.18
C CYS A 34 2.03 4.12 9.04
N ALA A 35 3.18 3.68 8.69
CA ALA A 35 3.93 4.33 7.64
C ALA A 35 4.28 3.36 6.54
N ALA A 36 4.29 3.87 5.37
CA ALA A 36 4.74 3.15 4.22
C ALA A 36 6.19 3.47 3.97
N ALA A 37 7.00 2.48 3.83
CA ALA A 37 8.32 2.69 3.28
C ALA A 37 8.19 2.87 1.77
N ALA A 38 9.00 3.72 1.23
CA ALA A 38 8.93 4.00 -0.19
C ALA A 38 9.09 2.72 -0.98
N ALA A 39 8.16 2.49 -1.84
CA ALA A 39 8.24 1.36 -2.75
C ALA A 39 9.20 1.67 -3.89
N GLY A 40 9.38 0.75 -4.73
CA GLY A 40 10.23 0.93 -5.88
C GLY A 40 11.64 0.44 -5.67
N ALA A 41 11.90 -0.12 -4.52
CA ALA A 41 13.19 -0.73 -4.32
C ALA A 41 13.20 -2.10 -4.98
N THR A 42 13.87 -2.21 -6.06
CA THR A 42 13.99 -3.49 -6.75
C THR A 42 14.74 -4.46 -5.86
N GLY A 43 14.01 -5.43 -5.33
CA GLY A 43 14.62 -6.57 -4.66
C GLY A 43 15.57 -6.29 -3.51
N TYR A 44 15.48 -5.12 -2.89
CA TYR A 44 16.35 -4.87 -1.76
C TYR A 44 15.86 -5.61 -0.52
N HIS A 45 16.73 -6.38 0.05
CA HIS A 45 16.45 -7.13 1.26
C HIS A 45 17.52 -6.82 2.29
N PRO A 46 17.28 -5.85 3.16
CA PRO A 46 18.30 -5.60 4.18
C PRO A 46 18.43 -6.81 5.10
N LEU A 47 19.64 -7.11 5.42
CA LEU A 47 19.89 -8.14 6.41
C LEU A 47 19.49 -7.58 7.79
N HIS A 48 19.05 -8.46 8.64
CA HIS A 48 18.71 -8.08 10.00
C HIS A 48 19.91 -7.40 10.65
N GLY A 49 19.64 -6.28 11.26
CA GLY A 49 20.68 -5.56 11.96
C GLY A 49 21.49 -4.61 11.12
N SER A 50 21.30 -4.60 9.81
CA SER A 50 22.03 -3.63 8.98
C SER A 50 21.56 -2.21 9.27
N PRO A 51 22.47 -1.25 9.40
CA PRO A 51 22.04 0.14 9.61
C PRO A 51 21.45 0.72 8.34
N PRO A 52 20.49 1.63 8.47
CA PRO A 52 19.95 2.32 7.31
C PRO A 52 20.98 3.21 6.65
N UNK A 53 21.00 3.28 5.54
CA UNK A 53 21.91 4.07 4.85
C UNK A 53 21.30 5.42 4.65
N UNK A 54 21.57 6.02 4.94
CA UNK A 54 21.13 7.23 4.94
C UNK A 54 21.38 7.74 3.65
N UNK A 55 20.89 7.53 3.10
CA UNK A 55 21.08 8.06 1.94
C UNK A 55 20.51 9.30 1.89
N UNK A 56 20.89 9.80 2.24
CA UNK A 56 20.40 11.00 2.28
C UNK A 56 20.26 11.41 0.94
N UNK A 57 19.59 11.19 0.78
CA UNK A 57 19.29 11.53 -0.43
C UNK A 57 19.42 12.87 -0.72
N UNK A 58 19.58 13.35 -0.02
CA UNK A 58 19.73 14.61 -0.33
C UNK A 58 20.94 14.72 -1.15
N UNK A 59 20.80 14.91 -1.83
CA UNK A 59 21.84 15.18 -2.57
C UNK A 59 22.88 15.59 -1.68
N UNK A 60 23.40 15.16 -1.37
CA UNK A 60 24.30 15.57 -0.64
C UNK A 60 24.32 16.96 -0.30
N UNK A 61 23.85 17.39 0.21
CA UNK A 61 23.89 18.52 0.65
C UNK A 61 25.23 18.87 1.02
N THR A 62 26.13 19.15 0.27
CA THR A 62 27.55 19.50 0.51
C THR A 62 27.75 21.01 0.53
N ALA A 63 28.95 21.43 0.89
CA ALA A 63 29.28 22.84 0.88
C ALA A 63 29.15 23.46 -0.53
N ALA A 64 29.40 22.66 -1.56
CA ALA A 64 29.23 23.14 -2.94
C ALA A 64 27.77 23.26 -3.33
N HIS A 65 26.93 22.42 -2.74
CA HIS A 65 25.49 22.37 -3.02
C HIS A 65 24.74 22.28 -1.71
N PRO A 66 24.71 23.37 -0.95
CA PRO A 66 24.16 23.29 0.41
C PRO A 66 22.64 23.15 0.43
N ALA A 67 22.15 22.59 1.50
CA ALA A 67 20.73 22.48 1.76
C ALA A 67 20.18 23.78 2.34
N SER A 68 18.90 24.00 2.17
CA SER A 68 18.18 25.07 2.86
C SER A 68 17.93 24.68 4.32
N LEU A 69 17.15 25.48 5.02
CA LEU A 69 16.78 25.20 6.41
C LEU A 69 15.72 24.09 6.54
N HIS A 70 15.14 23.64 5.43
CA HIS A 70 14.11 22.60 5.50
C HIS A 70 14.31 21.49 4.47
N PRO A 71 15.49 20.86 4.46
CA PRO A 71 15.74 19.82 3.48
C PRO A 71 14.94 18.56 3.80
N THR A 72 14.57 17.82 2.77
CA THR A 72 13.94 16.52 2.95
C THR A 72 14.98 15.45 2.67
N LEU A 73 15.19 14.60 3.65
CA LEU A 73 16.11 13.47 3.54
C LEU A 73 15.34 12.24 3.11
N ARG A 74 15.98 11.39 2.32
CA ARG A 74 15.41 10.12 1.87
C ARG A 74 16.44 9.02 2.08
N TRP A 75 15.96 7.82 2.39
CA TRP A 75 16.85 6.67 2.51
C TRP A 75 16.14 5.42 2.02
N LYS A 76 16.92 4.36 1.87
CA LYS A 76 16.39 3.10 1.38
C LYS A 76 15.57 2.45 2.50
N PRO A 77 14.32 2.06 2.24
CA PRO A 77 13.50 1.46 3.29
C PRO A 77 14.07 0.15 3.78
N ILE A 78 13.92 -0.11 5.07
CA ILE A 78 14.26 -1.39 5.69
C ILE A 78 12.95 -2.14 5.89
N LEU A 79 12.82 -3.30 5.24
CA LEU A 79 11.59 -4.07 5.32
C LEU A 79 11.35 -4.54 6.75
N GLY A 80 10.10 -4.44 7.20
CA GLY A 80 9.72 -4.78 8.56
C GLY A 80 9.73 -3.62 9.53
N THR A 81 10.12 -2.45 9.07
CA THR A 81 10.19 -1.25 9.90
C THR A 81 8.80 -0.63 10.06
N VAL A 82 8.43 -0.28 11.30
CA VAL A 82 7.21 0.47 11.53
C VAL A 82 7.52 1.96 11.58
N TYR A 83 8.60 2.34 12.24
CA TYR A 83 9.00 3.75 12.25
C TYR A 83 10.52 3.85 12.32
N TYR A 84 11.01 5.02 11.93
CA TYR A 84 12.42 5.39 12.08
C TYR A 84 12.52 6.49 13.12
N ASN A 85 13.49 6.36 14.00
CA ASN A 85 13.83 7.43 14.92
C ASN A 85 14.91 8.26 14.26
N VAL A 86 14.75 9.58 14.25
CA VAL A 86 15.66 10.50 13.59
C VAL A 86 16.36 11.33 14.67
N LYS A 87 17.67 11.29 14.68
CA LYS A 87 18.52 12.05 15.60
C LYS A 87 19.27 13.10 14.82
N VAL A 88 19.18 14.34 15.27
CA VAL A 88 19.79 15.49 14.57
C VAL A 88 20.66 16.26 15.54
N GLN A 89 21.92 16.46 15.16
CA GLN A 89 22.85 17.31 15.92
C GLN A 89 23.19 18.53 15.06
N LEU A 90 23.06 19.70 15.66
CA LEU A 90 23.32 20.96 14.98
C LEU A 90 24.83 21.26 14.94
N PRO A 91 25.25 22.19 14.06
CA PRO A 91 26.70 22.48 13.96
C PRO A 91 27.33 22.97 15.25
N ASN A 92 26.56 23.59 16.14
CA ASN A 92 27.05 24.05 17.42
C ASN A 92 27.17 22.93 18.47
N GLY A 93 26.85 21.70 18.10
CA GLY A 93 26.92 20.54 18.98
C GLY A 93 25.66 20.23 19.76
N SER A 94 24.67 21.14 19.78
CA SER A 94 23.41 20.85 20.44
C SER A 94 22.57 19.92 19.58
N SER A 95 21.63 19.22 20.21
CA SER A 95 20.78 18.26 19.51
C SER A 95 19.34 18.74 19.49
N LEU A 96 18.66 18.49 18.37
CA LEU A 96 17.22 18.62 18.35
C LEU A 96 16.57 17.44 19.09
N PRO A 97 15.38 17.59 19.60
CA PRO A 97 14.68 16.41 20.16
C PRO A 97 14.57 15.32 19.12
N ASP A 98 14.73 14.08 19.55
CA ASP A 98 14.51 12.94 18.65
C ASP A 98 13.09 12.97 18.14
N ASP A 99 12.89 12.56 16.89
CA ASP A 99 11.58 12.54 16.28
C ASP A 99 11.38 11.25 15.52
N ARG A 100 10.15 10.91 15.24
CA ARG A 100 9.78 9.70 14.50
C ARG A 100 9.26 10.06 13.13
N THR A 101 9.57 9.18 12.17
CA THR A 101 8.95 9.24 10.85
C THR A 101 8.48 7.84 10.48
N TYR A 102 7.35 7.78 9.82
CA TYR A 102 6.71 6.51 9.47
C TYR A 102 6.88 6.19 8.00
N VAL A 103 7.73 6.95 7.33
CA VAL A 103 8.14 6.68 5.95
C VAL A 103 9.67 6.75 5.92
N ALA A 104 10.27 6.29 4.81
CA ALA A 104 11.72 6.31 4.68
C ALA A 104 12.18 7.68 4.17
N GLY A 105 11.87 8.69 4.94
CA GLY A 105 12.21 10.06 4.65
C GLY A 105 11.82 10.97 5.79
N TYR A 106 12.43 12.14 5.85
CA TYR A 106 12.18 13.08 6.93
C TYR A 106 12.48 14.49 6.46
N ASN A 107 11.55 15.38 6.71
CA ASN A 107 11.72 16.81 6.41
C ASN A 107 12.30 17.49 7.65
N LEU A 108 13.53 17.93 7.54
CA LEU A 108 14.15 18.67 8.63
C LEU A 108 13.56 20.07 8.72
N ALA A 109 13.31 20.54 9.93
CA ALA A 109 12.94 21.94 10.18
C ALA A 109 14.01 22.48 11.13
N LEU A 110 14.97 23.17 10.57
CA LEU A 110 16.13 23.62 11.32
C LEU A 110 15.90 25.02 11.87
N PRO A 111 16.49 25.34 13.05
CA PRO A 111 16.36 26.68 13.59
C PRO A 111 16.93 27.73 12.65
N ALA A 112 16.34 28.94 12.72
CA ALA A 112 16.81 30.06 11.93
C ALA A 112 18.29 30.27 12.15
N GLY A 113 19.03 30.57 11.10
CA GLY A 113 20.45 30.84 11.19
C GLY A 113 21.36 29.62 11.23
N THR A 114 20.80 28.41 11.24
CA THR A 114 21.62 27.19 11.19
C THR A 114 22.54 27.23 9.96
N ARG A 115 23.84 27.10 10.19
CA ARG A 115 24.85 27.15 9.11
C ARG A 115 25.91 26.11 9.40
N GLY A 116 26.26 25.34 8.39
CA GLY A 116 27.32 24.36 8.50
C GLY A 116 26.75 22.92 8.48
N ASP A 117 27.55 22.00 8.99
CA ASP A 117 27.21 20.58 8.93
C ASP A 117 26.25 20.20 10.03
N VAL A 118 25.09 19.71 9.63
CA VAL A 118 24.10 19.08 10.51
C VAL A 118 24.33 17.58 10.42
N SER A 119 24.40 16.90 11.55
CA SER A 119 24.63 15.46 11.61
C SER A 119 23.31 14.75 11.83
N VAL A 120 23.05 13.73 11.02
CA VAL A 120 21.78 12.98 11.08
C VAL A 120 22.08 11.49 11.21
N GLN A 121 21.39 10.84 12.13
CA GLN A 121 21.41 9.38 12.25
C GLN A 121 19.97 8.88 12.35
N ILE A 122 19.74 7.70 11.80
CA ILE A 122 18.42 7.07 11.86
C ILE A 122 18.56 5.64 12.35
N GLN A 123 17.49 5.15 12.96
CA GLN A 123 17.40 3.77 13.41
C GLN A 123 15.97 3.31 13.23
N SER A 124 15.76 2.09 12.74
CA SER A 124 14.42 1.57 12.48
C SER A 124 13.94 0.69 13.63
N PHE A 125 12.63 0.71 13.85
CA PHE A 125 11.97 0.01 14.95
C PHE A 125 10.71 -0.68 14.44
N ASP A 126 10.34 -1.77 15.14
CA ASP A 126 9.09 -2.48 14.85
C ASP A 126 7.94 -1.96 15.71
N LEU A 127 6.80 -2.62 15.61
CA LEU A 127 5.59 -2.23 16.34
C LEU A 127 5.78 -2.30 17.86
N ASP A 128 6.62 -3.21 18.33
CA ASP A 128 6.89 -3.38 19.75
C ASP A 128 8.04 -2.51 20.23
N GLU A 129 8.45 -1.54 19.42
CA GLU A 129 9.53 -0.60 19.71
C GLU A 129 10.90 -1.28 19.86
N LYS A 130 11.05 -2.42 19.20
CA LYS A 130 12.33 -3.13 19.18
C LYS A 130 13.11 -2.74 17.93
N PRO A 131 14.42 -2.56 18.04
CA PRO A 131 15.22 -2.18 16.87
C PRO A 131 15.15 -3.26 15.78
N VAL A 132 14.88 -2.83 14.56
CA VAL A 132 15.01 -3.67 13.37
C VAL A 132 16.42 -3.52 12.80
N SER A 133 17.01 -2.34 12.96
CA SER A 133 18.36 -2.07 12.50
C SER A 133 19.20 -1.50 13.61
N ALA A 134 20.52 -1.52 13.42
CA ALA A 134 21.43 -0.75 14.24
C ALA A 134 21.28 0.74 13.90
N LEU A 135 21.76 1.60 14.80
CA LEU A 135 21.84 3.03 14.52
C LEU A 135 22.74 3.25 13.31
N SER A 136 22.29 4.09 12.38
CA SER A 136 23.05 4.34 11.15
C SER A 136 24.36 5.10 11.44
N PRO A 137 25.32 5.01 10.52
CA PRO A 137 26.45 5.94 10.58
C PRO A 137 25.95 7.38 10.50
N VAL A 138 26.78 8.30 10.98
CA VAL A 138 26.47 9.72 10.91
C VAL A 138 26.52 10.18 9.45
N GLU A 139 25.45 10.84 9.01
CA GLU A 139 25.41 11.50 7.71
C GLU A 139 25.44 12.99 7.93
N LYS A 140 26.27 13.69 7.16
CA LYS A 140 26.39 15.13 7.27
C LYS A 140 25.60 15.81 6.16
N VAL A 141 24.82 16.82 6.55
CA VAL A 141 24.06 17.64 5.62
C VAL A 141 24.55 19.07 5.79
N HIS A 142 25.19 19.62 4.77
CA HIS A 142 25.69 20.98 4.85
C HIS A 142 24.56 21.96 4.59
N VAL A 143 24.35 22.92 5.49
CA VAL A 143 23.19 23.82 5.46
C VAL A 143 23.69 25.26 5.31
N ASP A 144 23.02 25.97 4.42
CA ASP A 144 23.19 27.42 4.24
C ASP A 144 21.82 28.07 4.42
N PRO A 145 21.61 28.84 5.50
CA PRO A 145 20.29 29.42 5.74
C PRO A 145 19.87 30.45 4.70
N ASP A 146 20.81 30.94 3.89
CA ASP A 146 20.47 31.88 2.82
C ASP A 146 19.97 31.19 1.57
N ARG A 147 20.11 29.87 1.47
CA ARG A 147 19.60 29.13 0.35
C ARG A 147 18.09 28.99 0.46
N LYS A 148 17.39 29.41 -0.57
CA LYS A 148 15.92 29.30 -0.60
C LYS A 148 15.52 28.19 -1.57
N THR A 149 14.70 27.27 -1.09
CA THR A 149 14.15 26.20 -1.92
C THR A 149 12.65 26.13 -1.70
N ALA A 150 11.95 25.62 -2.70
CA ALA A 150 10.51 25.41 -2.58
C ALA A 150 10.22 24.38 -1.50
N LEU A 151 9.14 24.60 -0.77
CA LEU A 151 8.70 23.66 0.28
C LEU A 151 7.50 22.90 -0.24
N TYR A 152 7.61 21.59 -0.27
CA TYR A 152 6.49 20.71 -0.61
C TYR A 152 6.74 19.32 -0.04
N PRO A 153 5.66 18.54 0.18
CA PRO A 153 5.83 17.15 0.62
C PRO A 153 6.50 16.35 -0.52
N ALA A 154 7.57 15.65 -0.23
CA ALA A 154 8.24 14.87 -1.27
C ALA A 154 7.41 13.62 -1.59
N PRO A 155 7.03 13.40 -2.85
CA PRO A 155 6.21 12.24 -3.20
C PRO A 155 7.00 10.95 -3.08
N ILE A 156 6.33 9.89 -2.62
CA ILE A 156 6.97 8.58 -2.47
C ILE A 156 6.42 7.58 -3.49
N SER A 157 5.10 7.53 -3.68
CA SER A 157 4.47 6.54 -4.57
C SER A 157 5.02 6.63 -5.99
N GLN A 158 5.45 5.49 -6.54
CA GLN A 158 5.99 5.43 -7.91
C GLN A 158 5.27 4.31 -8.66
N PHE A 159 4.14 4.66 -9.26
CA PHE A 159 3.36 3.70 -10.02
C PHE A 159 4.06 3.33 -11.34
N ASN A 160 3.68 2.19 -11.89
CA ASN A 160 4.18 1.71 -13.19
C ASN A 160 5.70 1.51 -13.21
N SER A 161 6.24 1.04 -12.10
CA SER A 161 7.69 0.89 -11.95
C SER A 161 8.17 -0.55 -11.98
N GLY A 162 7.27 -1.50 -12.23
CA GLY A 162 7.61 -2.91 -12.28
C GLY A 162 6.36 -3.76 -12.21
N ASN A 163 6.56 -5.06 -12.14
CA ASN A 163 5.42 -5.99 -12.03
C ASN A 163 4.56 -5.65 -10.84
N GLY A 164 3.25 -5.63 -11.06
CA GLY A 164 2.29 -5.45 -9.98
C GLY A 164 2.18 -4.05 -9.45
N THR A 165 2.73 -3.05 -10.14
CA THR A 165 2.76 -1.69 -9.62
C THR A 165 1.77 -0.75 -10.32
N THR A 166 0.79 -1.32 -11.03
CA THR A 166 -0.30 -0.56 -11.61
C THR A 166 -1.56 -0.85 -10.81
N LEU A 167 -2.09 0.18 -10.14
CA LEU A 167 -3.24 0.06 -9.23
C LEU A 167 -4.43 0.82 -9.79
N LEU A 168 -5.58 0.16 -9.83
CA LEU A 168 -6.83 0.83 -10.18
C LEU A 168 -7.27 1.80 -9.09
N TYR A 169 -7.00 1.46 -7.83
CA TYR A 169 -7.32 2.30 -6.67
C TYR A 169 -6.01 2.79 -6.06
N PRO A 170 -5.53 3.96 -6.48
CA PRO A 170 -4.21 4.40 -6.03
C PRO A 170 -4.18 4.73 -4.54
N VAL A 171 -3.01 4.56 -3.94
CA VAL A 171 -2.71 5.08 -2.62
C VAL A 171 -1.50 5.97 -2.78
N TYR A 172 -1.63 7.21 -2.36
CA TYR A 172 -0.59 8.23 -2.55
C TYR A 172 0.15 8.41 -1.25
N ASN A 173 1.48 8.38 -1.31
CA ASN A 173 2.34 8.54 -0.13
C ASN A 173 3.31 9.68 -0.34
N TRP A 174 3.67 10.33 0.74
CA TRP A 174 4.63 11.43 0.71
C TRP A 174 5.39 11.52 2.01
N VAL A 175 6.48 12.25 2.00
CA VAL A 175 7.20 12.57 3.22
C VAL A 175 6.52 13.78 3.83
N PRO A 176 5.96 13.69 5.03
CA PRO A 176 5.27 14.84 5.64
C PRO A 176 6.22 15.99 5.87
N LEU A 177 5.69 17.20 5.79
CA LEU A 177 6.40 18.39 6.20
C LEU A 177 6.38 18.49 7.72
N ASN A 178 7.49 18.85 8.30
CA ASN A 178 7.60 18.98 9.75
C ASN A 178 6.58 20.02 10.24
N GLY A 179 5.76 19.61 11.21
CA GLY A 179 4.75 20.48 11.79
C GLY A 179 3.46 20.63 11.00
N VAL A 180 3.34 19.92 9.86
CA VAL A 180 2.14 20.00 9.01
C VAL A 180 1.42 18.67 9.08
N ARG A 181 0.13 18.70 9.40
CA ARG A 181 -0.69 17.50 9.56
C ARG A 181 -1.63 17.26 8.39
N HIS A 182 -2.09 18.32 7.75
CA HIS A 182 -3.17 18.23 6.77
C HIS A 182 -2.60 18.40 5.38
N TYR A 183 -3.11 17.60 4.44
CA TYR A 183 -2.60 17.56 3.07
C TYR A 183 -3.74 17.51 2.09
N GLU A 184 -3.50 18.09 0.91
CA GLU A 184 -4.45 18.08 -0.19
C GLU A 184 -3.80 17.41 -1.38
N VAL A 185 -4.49 16.42 -1.96
CA VAL A 185 -4.02 15.68 -3.11
C VAL A 185 -4.90 16.05 -4.31
N GLU A 186 -4.28 16.26 -5.46
CA GLU A 186 -4.99 16.41 -6.73
C GLU A 186 -4.60 15.28 -7.67
N VAL A 187 -5.61 14.70 -8.32
CA VAL A 187 -5.42 13.74 -9.40
C VAL A 187 -5.77 14.48 -10.70
N LEU A 188 -4.88 14.43 -11.68
CA LEU A 188 -4.88 15.37 -12.81
C LEU A 188 -4.85 14.64 -14.14
N ARG A 189 -5.44 15.27 -15.18
CA ARG A 189 -5.31 14.79 -16.57
C ARG A 189 -4.06 15.29 -17.25
N THR A 190 -3.29 16.15 -16.60
CA THR A 190 -2.15 16.81 -17.25
C THR A 190 -1.10 17.15 -16.20
N ASN A 191 0.14 17.29 -16.63
CA ASN A 191 1.19 17.81 -15.77
C ASN A 191 1.45 19.31 -15.98
N ALA A 192 0.68 19.97 -16.85
CA ALA A 192 0.85 21.39 -17.15
C ALA A 192 0.05 22.21 -16.15
N VAL A 193 0.52 22.23 -14.90
CA VAL A 193 -0.17 22.89 -13.78
C VAL A 193 0.83 23.75 -13.01
N SER A 194 0.31 24.80 -12.39
CA SER A 194 1.13 25.68 -11.55
C SER A 194 1.33 25.02 -10.18
N PRO A 195 2.56 25.01 -9.65
CA PRO A 195 2.77 24.41 -8.33
C PRO A 195 2.14 25.22 -7.19
N THR A 196 1.75 26.47 -7.42
CA THR A 196 1.23 27.32 -6.35
C THR A 196 -0.27 27.56 -6.42
N ARG A 197 -0.96 26.95 -7.39
CA ARG A 197 -2.40 27.12 -7.55
C ARG A 197 -3.10 25.78 -7.69
N GLU A 198 -4.35 25.74 -7.27
CA GLU A 198 -5.21 24.59 -7.53
C GLU A 198 -5.38 24.39 -9.04
N ALA A 199 -5.52 23.13 -9.43
CA ALA A 199 -5.78 22.83 -10.83
C ALA A 199 -7.13 23.38 -11.27
N ALA A 200 -7.20 23.83 -12.52
CA ALA A 200 -8.46 24.27 -13.11
C ALA A 200 -9.41 23.09 -13.28
N PRO A 201 -10.72 23.33 -13.35
CA PRO A 201 -11.66 22.21 -13.47
C PRO A 201 -11.40 21.27 -14.65
N ASP A 202 -10.89 21.79 -15.76
CA ASP A 202 -10.61 20.95 -16.93
C ASP A 202 -9.30 20.17 -16.79
N GLN A 203 -8.51 20.46 -15.78
CA GLN A 203 -7.26 19.73 -15.49
C GLN A 203 -7.46 18.66 -14.41
N LEU A 204 -8.49 18.82 -13.59
CA LEU A 204 -8.68 18.05 -12.37
C LEU A 204 -9.57 16.83 -12.60
N LEU A 205 -9.13 15.67 -12.13
CA LEU A 205 -9.96 14.47 -12.07
C LEU A 205 -10.57 14.30 -10.69
N GLU A 206 -9.79 14.58 -9.65
CA GLU A 206 -10.27 14.43 -8.27
C GLU A 206 -9.40 15.25 -7.35
N ARG A 207 -10.01 15.72 -6.26
CA ARG A 207 -9.29 16.38 -5.17
C ARG A 207 -9.67 15.71 -3.86
N GLY A 208 -8.66 15.37 -3.06
CA GLY A 208 -8.89 14.74 -1.77
C GLY A 208 -8.05 15.38 -0.69
N LYS A 209 -8.45 15.13 0.56
CA LYS A 209 -7.72 15.63 1.72
C LYS A 209 -7.42 14.48 2.66
N SER A 210 -6.28 14.57 3.33
CA SER A 210 -5.86 13.54 4.25
C SER A 210 -5.00 14.18 5.35
N THR A 211 -4.77 13.42 6.39
CA THR A 211 -3.80 13.81 7.41
C THR A 211 -2.65 12.80 7.39
N GLY A 212 -1.46 13.25 7.75
CA GLY A 212 -0.31 12.37 7.86
C GLY A 212 0.47 12.22 6.57
N PHE A 213 0.65 11.00 6.10
CA PHE A 213 1.63 10.71 5.07
C PHE A 213 1.06 9.93 3.87
N ASP A 214 -0.25 9.65 3.86
CA ASP A 214 -0.85 8.92 2.74
C ASP A 214 -2.33 9.26 2.59
N TRP A 215 -2.85 8.88 1.42
CA TRP A 215 -4.27 8.98 1.14
C TRP A 215 -4.68 7.77 0.30
N TYR A 216 -5.61 6.99 0.83
CA TYR A 216 -6.24 5.88 0.12
C TYR A 216 -7.39 6.44 -0.71
N ASP A 217 -7.19 6.44 -2.02
CA ASP A 217 -8.21 6.94 -2.93
C ASP A 217 -9.28 5.86 -3.11
N ASP A 218 -10.51 6.18 -2.73
CA ASP A 218 -11.61 5.22 -2.86
C ASP A 218 -12.34 5.32 -4.20
N GLU A 219 -11.79 6.09 -5.12
CA GLU A 219 -12.28 6.13 -6.48
C GLU A 219 -11.28 5.46 -7.41
N SER A 220 -11.83 4.67 -8.34
CA SER A 220 -10.98 4.06 -9.36
C SER A 220 -10.55 5.11 -10.37
N HIS A 221 -9.32 4.95 -10.89
CA HIS A 221 -8.79 5.87 -11.89
C HIS A 221 -8.23 5.07 -13.05
N TYR A 222 -8.79 5.28 -14.23
CA TYR A 222 -8.22 4.73 -15.46
C TYR A 222 -8.56 5.64 -16.63
N ALA A 223 -7.67 5.66 -17.60
CA ALA A 223 -7.81 6.56 -18.74
C ALA A 223 -6.89 6.09 -19.86
N PRO A 224 -7.19 6.46 -21.11
CA PRO A 224 -6.28 6.14 -22.22
C PRO A 224 -5.10 7.10 -22.34
N TYR A 225 -4.83 7.86 -21.30
CA TYR A 225 -3.73 8.81 -21.25
C TYR A 225 -3.07 8.72 -19.89
N THR A 226 -1.85 9.26 -19.77
CA THR A 226 -1.14 9.33 -18.48
C THR A 226 -1.84 10.35 -17.59
N MET A 227 -2.19 9.90 -16.39
CA MET A 227 -2.71 10.76 -15.33
C MET A 227 -1.54 11.16 -14.43
N TYR A 228 -1.80 12.13 -13.55
CA TYR A 228 -0.78 12.61 -12.62
C TYR A 228 -1.42 12.85 -11.27
N TRP A 229 -0.61 12.80 -10.21
CA TRP A 229 -1.05 13.20 -8.88
C TRP A 229 -0.01 14.13 -8.27
N ARG A 230 -0.47 14.96 -7.34
CA ARG A 230 0.43 15.85 -6.60
C ARG A 230 -0.20 16.16 -5.25
N VAL A 231 0.65 16.64 -4.33
CA VAL A 231 0.22 16.86 -2.94
C VAL A 231 0.86 18.14 -2.41
N ARG A 232 0.12 18.85 -1.56
CA ARG A 232 0.64 19.99 -0.81
C ARG A 232 0.15 19.95 0.62
N GLY A 233 0.87 20.64 1.51
CA GLY A 233 0.42 20.85 2.88
C GLY A 233 -0.61 21.96 2.96
N ILE A 234 -1.58 21.79 3.84
CA ILE A 234 -2.60 22.81 4.12
C ILE A 234 -2.77 22.93 5.63
N ASP A 235 -3.35 24.05 6.08
CA ASP A 235 -3.68 24.20 7.49
C ASP A 235 -5.09 23.64 7.74
N GLU A 236 -5.56 23.73 8.99
CA GLU A 236 -6.86 23.19 9.36
C GLU A 236 -8.01 23.87 8.60
N ALA A 237 -7.82 25.11 8.20
CA ALA A 237 -8.83 25.84 7.45
C ALA A 237 -8.77 25.55 5.95
N GLY A 238 -7.78 24.77 5.51
CA GLY A 238 -7.61 24.43 4.10
C GLY A 238 -6.72 25.39 3.32
N ASN A 239 -6.08 26.34 3.99
CA ASN A 239 -5.18 27.29 3.32
C ASN A 239 -3.83 26.62 3.06
N PRO A 240 -3.22 26.85 1.89
CA PRO A 240 -1.93 26.20 1.61
C PRO A 240 -0.83 26.70 2.56
N VAL A 241 -0.03 25.76 3.04
CA VAL A 241 1.18 26.07 3.81
C VAL A 241 2.44 25.63 3.06
N SER A 242 2.26 25.04 1.90
CA SER A 242 3.36 24.71 0.99
C SER A 242 2.84 24.79 -0.43
N GLN A 243 3.74 24.70 -1.40
CA GLN A 243 3.29 24.49 -2.77
C GLN A 243 3.07 23.00 -3.00
N PHE A 244 2.48 22.67 -4.15
CA PHE A 244 2.35 21.28 -4.57
C PHE A 244 3.70 20.71 -4.99
N CYS A 245 3.91 19.42 -4.75
CA CYS A 245 5.05 18.73 -5.32
C CYS A 245 4.91 18.64 -6.84
N PRO A 246 5.98 18.37 -7.58
CA PRO A 246 5.86 18.15 -9.01
C PRO A 246 4.90 17.00 -9.32
N PRO A 247 4.09 17.13 -10.36
CA PRO A 247 3.14 16.07 -10.71
C PRO A 247 3.84 14.74 -10.99
N GLN A 248 3.27 13.67 -10.46
CA GLN A 248 3.83 12.31 -10.55
C GLN A 248 2.97 11.49 -11.51
N PRO A 249 3.56 10.84 -12.50
CA PRO A 249 2.76 10.12 -13.49
C PRO A 249 2.19 8.82 -12.94
N MET A 250 1.02 8.48 -13.44
CA MET A 250 0.45 7.15 -13.27
C MET A 250 -0.37 6.81 -14.49
N LYS A 251 -0.18 5.59 -15.00
CA LYS A 251 -0.87 5.14 -16.20
C LYS A 251 -1.67 3.89 -15.86
N VAL A 252 -2.98 3.96 -16.08
CA VAL A 252 -3.89 2.83 -15.86
C VAL A 252 -4.78 2.80 -17.08
N ASP A 253 -4.28 2.16 -18.14
CA ASP A 253 -4.95 2.18 -19.43
C ASP A 253 -5.65 0.84 -19.68
N PRO A 254 -6.98 0.82 -19.76
CA PRO A 254 -7.69 -0.43 -20.01
C PRO A 254 -7.31 -1.09 -21.34
N GLU A 255 -6.79 -0.32 -22.30
CA GLU A 255 -6.43 -0.82 -23.62
C GLU A 255 -5.01 -1.37 -23.68
N ASP A 256 -4.30 -1.47 -22.56
CA ASP A 256 -2.94 -1.99 -22.53
C ASP A 256 -2.87 -3.52 -22.65
N ASN A 257 -3.99 -4.16 -22.98
CA ASN A 257 -4.02 -5.60 -23.31
C ASN A 257 -3.52 -6.47 -22.15
N TRP A 258 -4.12 -6.28 -20.99
CA TRP A 258 -3.69 -6.96 -19.77
C TRP A 258 -3.92 -8.47 -19.88
N GLN A 259 -2.88 -9.26 -19.69
CA GLN A 259 -3.00 -10.72 -19.67
C GLN A 259 -3.54 -11.19 -18.32
N VAL A 260 -3.10 -10.57 -17.22
CA VAL A 260 -3.49 -10.98 -15.88
C VAL A 260 -4.01 -9.77 -15.11
N GLY A 261 -5.17 -9.94 -14.49
CA GLY A 261 -5.67 -9.02 -13.49
C GLY A 261 -5.74 -9.70 -12.13
N THR A 262 -5.68 -8.92 -11.07
CA THR A 262 -5.87 -9.43 -9.71
C THR A 262 -7.01 -8.67 -9.05
N LEU A 263 -7.92 -9.39 -8.41
CA LEU A 263 -9.14 -8.83 -7.86
C LEU A 263 -9.33 -9.33 -6.44
N GLY A 264 -9.71 -8.44 -5.56
CA GLY A 264 -9.96 -8.81 -4.17
C GLY A 264 -9.99 -7.62 -3.24
N ASP A 265 -9.68 -7.91 -1.99
CA ASP A 265 -9.73 -6.96 -0.89
C ASP A 265 -8.32 -6.40 -0.59
N SER A 266 -8.12 -5.95 0.65
CA SER A 266 -6.85 -5.33 1.05
C SER A 266 -5.66 -6.28 0.93
N ILE A 267 -5.86 -7.58 1.11
CA ILE A 267 -4.75 -8.52 1.01
C ILE A 267 -4.18 -8.49 -0.41
N SER A 268 -5.05 -8.43 -1.41
CA SER A 268 -4.64 -8.34 -2.82
C SER A 268 -4.29 -6.91 -3.24
N HIS A 269 -4.99 -5.90 -2.68
CA HIS A 269 -4.66 -4.50 -2.99
C HIS A 269 -3.20 -4.23 -2.64
N GLY A 270 -2.76 -4.71 -1.46
CA GLY A 270 -1.37 -4.62 -1.09
C GLY A 270 -1.17 -3.89 0.22
N GLY A 271 0.09 -3.75 0.57
CA GLY A 271 0.45 -3.26 1.87
C GLY A 271 0.34 -4.36 2.91
N GLY A 272 0.64 -4.05 4.12
CA GLY A 272 0.57 -5.05 5.16
C GLY A 272 0.85 -4.49 6.53
N ASP A 273 0.45 -5.25 7.51
CA ASP A 273 0.60 -4.86 8.90
C ASP A 273 -0.04 -3.49 9.12
N LEU A 274 0.38 -2.80 10.14
CA LEU A 274 -0.12 -1.47 10.43
C LEU A 274 0.70 -0.37 9.75
N SER A 275 1.71 -0.75 8.96
CA SER A 275 2.76 0.19 8.58
C SER A 275 2.88 0.46 7.09
N TYR A 276 2.21 -0.31 6.24
CA TYR A 276 2.55 -0.27 4.83
C TYR A 276 1.31 -0.15 3.97
N SER A 277 1.35 0.77 3.04
CA SER A 277 0.24 1.00 2.13
C SER A 277 0.41 0.14 0.88
N PRO A 278 -0.65 0.02 0.07
CA PRO A 278 -0.54 -0.69 -1.21
C PRO A 278 0.52 -0.15 -2.16
N SER A 279 0.93 1.10 -2.02
CA SER A 279 1.99 1.61 -2.89
C SER A 279 3.39 1.27 -2.39
N ASP A 280 3.49 0.52 -1.29
CA ASP A 280 4.73 -0.12 -0.88
C ASP A 280 4.77 -1.51 -1.50
N PHE A 281 5.23 -1.58 -2.73
CA PHE A 281 5.02 -2.77 -3.54
C PHE A 281 5.75 -4.01 -3.00
N ALA A 282 6.76 -3.84 -2.16
CA ALA A 282 7.39 -4.98 -1.51
C ALA A 282 6.40 -5.75 -0.60
N TYR A 283 5.26 -5.13 -0.28
CA TYR A 283 4.21 -5.74 0.53
C TYR A 283 3.00 -6.15 -0.32
N SER A 284 3.23 -6.43 -1.59
CA SER A 284 2.20 -6.91 -2.52
C SER A 284 2.68 -8.19 -3.19
N TYR A 285 1.80 -9.20 -3.26
CA TYR A 285 2.22 -10.47 -3.86
C TYR A 285 2.49 -10.31 -5.35
N GLN A 286 1.79 -9.40 -6.02
CA GLN A 286 1.93 -9.20 -7.46
C GLN A 286 3.33 -8.73 -7.84
N TYR A 287 4.00 -8.05 -6.92
CA TYR A 287 5.35 -7.54 -7.15
C TYR A 287 6.36 -8.68 -7.37
N TYR A 288 6.09 -9.83 -6.77
CA TYR A 288 7.01 -10.97 -6.80
C TYR A 288 6.63 -12.02 -7.85
N LEU A 289 5.59 -11.76 -8.65
CA LEU A 289 5.20 -12.69 -9.70
C LEU A 289 6.11 -12.53 -10.91
N PRO A 290 6.32 -13.62 -11.68
CA PRO A 290 7.18 -13.55 -12.87
C PRO A 290 6.50 -12.93 -14.08
N PHE A 291 5.31 -12.36 -13.92
CA PHE A 291 4.56 -11.69 -14.99
C PHE A 291 3.89 -10.44 -14.41
N ASP A 292 3.58 -9.50 -15.30
CA ASP A 292 2.90 -8.28 -14.88
C ASP A 292 1.40 -8.53 -14.72
N SER A 293 0.75 -7.65 -13.97
CA SER A 293 -0.69 -7.73 -13.73
C SER A 293 -1.23 -6.33 -13.46
N ILE A 294 -2.54 -6.17 -13.73
CA ILE A 294 -3.25 -4.97 -13.30
C ILE A 294 -3.94 -5.30 -11.97
N ASN A 295 -3.67 -4.48 -10.97
CA ASN A 295 -4.22 -4.68 -9.62
C ASN A 295 -5.56 -3.97 -9.53
N LEU A 296 -6.64 -4.76 -9.57
CA LEU A 296 -8.01 -4.25 -9.55
C LEU A 296 -8.64 -4.37 -8.15
N ALA A 297 -7.83 -4.73 -7.16
CA ALA A 297 -8.33 -4.94 -5.79
C ALA A 297 -8.58 -3.62 -5.09
N GLU A 298 -9.48 -3.64 -4.12
CA GLU A 298 -9.78 -2.47 -3.30
C GLU A 298 -9.78 -2.84 -1.82
N SER A 299 -9.01 -2.11 -1.04
CA SER A 299 -8.97 -2.30 0.41
C SER A 299 -10.35 -2.10 1.01
N GLY A 300 -10.72 -2.97 1.93
CA GLY A 300 -12.01 -2.91 2.61
C GLY A 300 -13.10 -3.77 2.00
N ASP A 301 -12.85 -4.36 0.84
CA ASP A 301 -13.90 -5.12 0.15
C ASP A 301 -14.37 -6.33 0.97
N THR A 302 -15.69 -6.51 0.98
CA THR A 302 -16.30 -7.80 1.25
C THR A 302 -16.45 -8.51 -0.09
N SER A 303 -16.81 -9.80 -0.05
CA SER A 303 -17.07 -10.52 -1.30
C SER A 303 -18.25 -9.92 -2.05
N GLU A 304 -19.25 -9.42 -1.33
CA GLU A 304 -20.40 -8.74 -1.95
C GLU A 304 -19.94 -7.46 -2.66
N ALA A 305 -19.10 -6.66 -2.03
CA ALA A 305 -18.60 -5.43 -2.64
C ALA A 305 -17.77 -5.72 -3.89
N THR A 306 -16.94 -6.78 -3.83
CA THR A 306 -16.14 -7.18 -4.99
C THR A 306 -17.05 -7.54 -6.17
N LEU A 307 -18.10 -8.32 -5.91
CA LEU A 307 -19.06 -8.70 -6.95
C LEU A 307 -19.76 -7.46 -7.51
N ASP A 308 -20.18 -6.56 -6.63
CA ASP A 308 -20.97 -5.39 -7.05
C ASP A 308 -20.21 -4.47 -7.98
N ARG A 309 -18.88 -4.37 -7.84
CA ARG A 309 -18.09 -3.44 -8.66
C ARG A 309 -17.45 -4.11 -9.89
N PHE A 310 -17.76 -5.36 -10.15
CA PHE A 310 -17.12 -6.10 -11.25
C PHE A 310 -17.30 -5.43 -12.60
N ASP A 311 -18.53 -5.04 -12.95
CA ASP A 311 -18.81 -4.46 -14.27
C ASP A 311 -18.04 -3.15 -14.46
N LYS A 312 -17.99 -2.33 -13.42
CA LYS A 312 -17.33 -1.03 -13.50
C LYS A 312 -15.80 -1.19 -13.54
N ASP A 313 -15.25 -2.09 -12.72
CA ASP A 313 -13.81 -2.11 -12.46
C ASP A 313 -13.06 -3.20 -13.22
N VAL A 314 -13.69 -4.30 -13.57
CA VAL A 314 -12.99 -5.42 -14.23
C VAL A 314 -13.26 -5.42 -15.73
N VAL A 315 -14.51 -5.26 -16.14
CA VAL A 315 -14.91 -5.41 -17.53
C VAL A 315 -14.11 -4.50 -18.47
N PRO A 316 -13.88 -3.22 -18.14
CA PRO A 316 -13.13 -2.37 -19.07
C PRO A 316 -11.72 -2.88 -19.38
N PHE A 317 -11.09 -3.63 -18.48
CA PHE A 317 -9.71 -4.07 -18.64
C PHE A 317 -9.59 -5.38 -19.43
N HIS A 318 -10.67 -6.15 -19.52
CA HIS A 318 -10.70 -7.42 -20.26
C HIS A 318 -9.48 -8.30 -20.00
N PRO A 319 -9.07 -8.53 -18.75
CA PRO A 319 -7.89 -9.39 -18.55
C PRO A 319 -8.19 -10.79 -19.06
N LYS A 320 -7.20 -11.44 -19.64
CA LYS A 320 -7.38 -12.81 -20.11
C LYS A 320 -7.59 -13.76 -18.93
N TYR A 321 -6.81 -13.56 -17.88
CA TYR A 321 -6.90 -14.33 -16.63
C TYR A 321 -7.11 -13.38 -15.47
N LEU A 322 -7.98 -13.76 -14.56
CA LEU A 322 -8.27 -12.95 -13.38
C LEU A 322 -8.04 -13.78 -12.12
N ILE A 323 -7.04 -13.41 -11.33
CA ILE A 323 -6.78 -14.05 -10.03
C ILE A 323 -7.71 -13.38 -9.01
N ILE A 324 -8.53 -14.18 -8.34
CA ILE A 324 -9.59 -13.66 -7.47
C ILE A 324 -9.39 -14.19 -6.05
N MET A 325 -9.31 -13.29 -5.09
CA MET A 325 -9.29 -13.68 -3.68
C MET A 325 -10.04 -12.62 -2.87
N THR A 326 -11.24 -12.97 -2.42
CA THR A 326 -12.08 -12.06 -1.64
C THR A 326 -12.97 -12.89 -0.71
N GLY A 327 -13.30 -12.34 0.44
CA GLY A 327 -14.17 -12.98 1.41
C GLY A 327 -13.69 -12.92 2.84
N SER A 328 -12.41 -12.62 3.08
CA SER A 328 -11.88 -12.60 4.44
C SER A 328 -12.60 -11.58 5.31
N ASN A 329 -12.87 -10.38 4.78
CA ASN A 329 -13.61 -9.38 5.56
C ASN A 329 -15.05 -9.81 5.84
N SER A 330 -15.67 -10.50 4.88
CA SER A 330 -17.03 -11.01 5.07
C SER A 330 -17.05 -12.02 6.21
N LEU A 331 -16.16 -12.99 6.16
CA LEU A 331 -16.17 -14.12 7.11
C LEU A 331 -15.85 -13.67 8.54
N ARG A 332 -14.86 -12.78 8.68
CA ARG A 332 -14.54 -12.28 10.02
C ARG A 332 -15.62 -11.34 10.54
N GLY A 333 -16.48 -10.85 9.66
CA GLY A 333 -17.61 -9.99 10.00
C GLY A 333 -18.93 -10.71 10.09
N TRP A 334 -18.93 -11.99 10.41
CA TRP A 334 -20.12 -12.82 10.67
C TRP A 334 -20.97 -13.15 9.43
N VAL A 335 -20.42 -12.97 8.23
CA VAL A 335 -21.08 -13.43 7.02
C VAL A 335 -20.80 -14.93 6.85
N SER A 336 -21.77 -15.69 6.42
CA SER A 336 -21.61 -17.15 6.29
C SER A 336 -20.74 -17.50 5.10
N GLY A 337 -20.13 -18.69 5.16
CA GLY A 337 -19.38 -19.21 4.01
C GLY A 337 -20.27 -19.40 2.80
N GLU A 338 -21.53 -19.80 3.00
CA GLU A 338 -22.47 -19.96 1.89
C GLU A 338 -22.73 -18.64 1.17
N SER A 339 -22.83 -17.53 1.94
CA SER A 339 -23.00 -16.21 1.35
C SER A 339 -21.79 -15.81 0.52
N VAL A 340 -20.60 -16.05 1.04
CA VAL A 340 -19.38 -15.74 0.31
C VAL A 340 -19.30 -16.59 -0.97
N ILE A 341 -19.61 -17.88 -0.88
CA ILE A 341 -19.61 -18.76 -2.04
C ILE A 341 -20.60 -18.25 -3.10
N SER A 342 -21.77 -17.80 -2.67
CA SER A 342 -22.73 -17.21 -3.60
C SER A 342 -22.14 -16.01 -4.35
N ASP A 343 -21.43 -15.15 -3.63
CA ASP A 343 -20.76 -14.00 -4.27
C ASP A 343 -19.68 -14.47 -5.25
N LEU A 344 -18.89 -15.48 -4.87
CA LEU A 344 -17.84 -16.00 -5.75
C LEU A 344 -18.41 -16.63 -7.00
N LYS A 345 -19.54 -17.34 -6.86
CA LYS A 345 -20.25 -17.89 -8.02
C LYS A 345 -20.72 -16.78 -8.95
N GLY A 346 -21.20 -15.67 -8.38
CA GLY A 346 -21.58 -14.51 -9.17
C GLY A 346 -20.41 -13.92 -9.93
N ILE A 347 -19.25 -13.82 -9.27
CA ILE A 347 -18.05 -13.32 -9.92
C ILE A 347 -17.62 -14.27 -11.05
N ARG A 348 -17.69 -15.58 -10.81
CA ARG A 348 -17.36 -16.58 -11.83
C ARG A 348 -18.26 -16.43 -13.06
N GLU A 349 -19.56 -16.27 -12.82
CA GLU A 349 -20.51 -16.09 -13.92
C GLU A 349 -20.21 -14.84 -14.73
N LYS A 350 -19.88 -13.73 -14.05
CA LYS A 350 -19.51 -12.50 -14.75
C LYS A 350 -18.23 -12.66 -15.57
N CYS A 351 -17.26 -13.40 -15.05
CA CYS A 351 -16.05 -13.71 -15.82
C CYS A 351 -16.41 -14.47 -17.10
N GLU A 352 -17.22 -15.51 -16.95
CA GLU A 352 -17.64 -16.32 -18.10
C GLU A 352 -18.40 -15.49 -19.13
N ASP A 353 -19.30 -14.63 -18.66
CA ASP A 353 -20.08 -13.76 -19.55
C ASP A 353 -19.22 -12.78 -20.33
N ASN A 354 -18.04 -12.47 -19.82
CA ASN A 354 -17.14 -11.48 -20.41
C ASN A 354 -15.87 -12.09 -21.03
N GLY A 355 -15.82 -13.43 -21.15
CA GLY A 355 -14.67 -14.08 -21.76
C GLY A 355 -13.38 -14.01 -20.96
N ILE A 356 -13.52 -13.86 -19.65
CA ILE A 356 -12.39 -13.80 -18.71
C ILE A 356 -12.27 -15.16 -18.04
N THR A 357 -11.07 -15.71 -17.96
CA THR A 357 -10.86 -16.97 -17.26
C THR A 357 -10.59 -16.68 -15.78
N PRO A 358 -11.50 -17.09 -14.88
CA PRO A 358 -11.27 -16.84 -13.45
C PRO A 358 -10.34 -17.89 -12.85
N ILE A 359 -9.47 -17.45 -11.97
CA ILE A 359 -8.58 -18.33 -11.20
C ILE A 359 -8.72 -17.93 -9.74
N PHE A 360 -9.54 -18.67 -9.02
CA PHE A 360 -9.80 -18.37 -7.61
C PHE A 360 -8.63 -18.84 -6.76
N MET A 361 -8.31 -18.07 -5.74
CA MET A 361 -7.25 -18.39 -4.79
C MET A 361 -7.90 -18.64 -3.43
N THR A 362 -7.49 -19.72 -2.74
CA THR A 362 -8.01 -20.00 -1.41
C THR A 362 -7.62 -18.87 -0.45
N LEU A 363 -8.44 -18.70 0.58
CA LEU A 363 -8.22 -17.63 1.55
C LEU A 363 -7.17 -18.07 2.58
N PRO A 364 -6.23 -17.20 2.93
CA PRO A 364 -5.31 -17.53 4.02
C PRO A 364 -6.01 -17.40 5.36
N PRO A 365 -5.52 -18.09 6.39
CA PRO A 365 -6.12 -17.92 7.72
C PRO A 365 -5.88 -16.52 8.25
N VAL A 366 -6.59 -16.17 9.32
CA VAL A 366 -6.36 -14.93 10.05
C VAL A 366 -5.89 -15.27 11.46
N ASN A 367 -5.53 -14.24 12.24
CA ASN A 367 -5.13 -14.40 13.63
C ASN A 367 -5.98 -13.43 14.46
N PRO A 368 -7.08 -13.93 15.05
CA PRO A 368 -8.01 -13.05 15.76
C PRO A 368 -7.40 -12.29 16.93
N ALA A 369 -6.45 -12.88 17.64
CA ALA A 369 -5.80 -12.19 18.75
C ALA A 369 -5.01 -10.97 18.26
N ASN A 370 -4.29 -11.15 17.15
CA ASN A 370 -3.53 -10.03 16.57
C ASN A 370 -4.47 -8.98 15.97
N ILE A 371 -5.58 -9.42 15.36
CA ILE A 371 -6.58 -8.47 14.85
C ILE A 371 -7.13 -7.61 15.98
N LYS A 372 -7.47 -8.25 17.11
CA LYS A 372 -7.99 -7.53 18.27
C LYS A 372 -6.96 -6.55 18.79
N ARG A 373 -5.72 -6.96 18.90
CA ARG A 373 -4.63 -6.09 19.37
C ARG A 373 -4.44 -4.89 18.44
N ALA A 374 -4.47 -5.13 17.15
CA ALA A 374 -4.14 -4.09 16.17
C ALA A 374 -5.30 -3.13 15.92
N PHE A 375 -6.53 -3.65 15.84
CA PHE A 375 -7.68 -2.86 15.39
C PHE A 375 -8.77 -2.70 16.44
N ASP A 376 -8.63 -3.37 17.56
CA ASP A 376 -9.66 -3.41 18.60
C ASP A 376 -11.01 -3.90 18.03
N GLU A 377 -10.95 -4.88 17.15
CA GLU A 377 -12.11 -5.45 16.50
C GLU A 377 -12.20 -6.94 16.80
N PRO A 378 -13.41 -7.45 17.06
CA PRO A 378 -13.57 -8.89 17.22
C PRO A 378 -13.60 -9.58 15.85
N THR A 379 -13.28 -10.86 15.85
CA THR A 379 -13.44 -11.74 14.69
C THR A 379 -14.57 -12.69 15.01
N ALA A 380 -15.42 -13.00 14.03
CA ALA A 380 -16.53 -13.94 14.20
C ALA A 380 -16.01 -15.25 14.77
N GLU A 381 -16.67 -15.79 15.78
CA GLU A 381 -16.18 -17.00 16.47
C GLU A 381 -16.07 -18.19 15.52
N GLY A 382 -16.99 -18.32 14.57
CA GLY A 382 -17.00 -19.43 13.63
C GLY A 382 -16.21 -19.21 12.34
N TRP A 383 -15.36 -18.21 12.29
CA TRP A 383 -14.72 -17.81 11.04
C TRP A 383 -13.96 -18.96 10.37
N ARG A 384 -13.28 -19.81 11.18
CA ARG A 384 -12.45 -20.89 10.62
C ARG A 384 -13.29 -21.92 9.88
N ALA A 385 -14.41 -22.31 10.48
CA ALA A 385 -15.31 -23.27 9.84
C ALA A 385 -15.94 -22.69 8.58
N GLU A 386 -16.31 -21.41 8.63
CA GLU A 386 -16.90 -20.76 7.47
C GLU A 386 -15.86 -20.60 6.36
N MET A 387 -14.64 -20.24 6.70
CA MET A 387 -13.55 -20.15 5.72
C MET A 387 -13.25 -21.52 5.11
N ALA A 388 -13.31 -22.57 5.90
CA ALA A 388 -13.11 -23.94 5.39
C ALA A 388 -14.13 -24.28 4.32
N LYS A 389 -15.39 -23.84 4.49
CA LYS A 389 -16.44 -24.06 3.46
C LYS A 389 -16.07 -23.36 2.16
N VAL A 390 -15.61 -22.10 2.26
CA VAL A 390 -15.22 -21.34 1.09
C VAL A 390 -14.05 -21.99 0.37
N ASN A 391 -13.01 -22.34 1.12
CA ASN A 391 -11.82 -22.96 0.54
C ASN A 391 -12.14 -24.33 -0.06
N GLN A 392 -13.04 -25.10 0.55
CA GLN A 392 -13.48 -26.36 -0.01
C GLN A 392 -14.18 -26.14 -1.37
N TRP A 393 -15.03 -25.13 -1.45
CA TRP A 393 -15.68 -24.82 -2.73
C TRP A 393 -14.65 -24.43 -3.80
N ILE A 394 -13.67 -23.57 -3.42
CA ILE A 394 -12.62 -23.18 -4.36
C ILE A 394 -11.86 -24.41 -4.86
N ARG A 395 -11.53 -25.33 -3.95
CA ARG A 395 -10.79 -26.54 -4.32
C ARG A 395 -11.61 -27.53 -5.16
N SER A 396 -12.93 -27.34 -5.22
CA SER A 396 -13.77 -28.15 -6.09
C SER A 396 -13.79 -27.68 -7.53
N LEU A 397 -13.20 -26.52 -7.82
CA LEU A 397 -13.18 -25.96 -9.17
C LEU A 397 -12.14 -26.69 -10.02
N PRO A 398 -12.30 -26.65 -11.36
CA PRO A 398 -11.35 -27.35 -12.23
C PRO A 398 -9.90 -26.90 -12.10
N TRP A 399 -9.68 -25.63 -11.76
CA TRP A 399 -8.36 -25.10 -11.46
C TRP A 399 -8.51 -24.00 -10.41
N PHE A 400 -7.48 -23.80 -9.64
CA PHE A 400 -7.46 -22.83 -8.55
C PHE A 400 -6.03 -22.68 -8.05
N ILE A 401 -5.78 -21.63 -7.27
CA ILE A 401 -4.51 -21.45 -6.56
C ILE A 401 -4.76 -21.84 -5.10
N ASP A 402 -3.96 -22.76 -4.60
CA ASP A 402 -4.10 -23.23 -3.24
C ASP A 402 -3.02 -22.62 -2.35
N LEU A 403 -3.40 -21.66 -1.51
CA LEU A 403 -2.48 -21.08 -0.54
C LEU A 403 -2.15 -22.08 0.59
N GLY A 404 -2.91 -23.16 0.70
CA GLY A 404 -2.62 -24.22 1.66
C GLY A 404 -1.26 -24.86 1.47
N THR A 405 -0.64 -24.68 0.31
CA THR A 405 0.74 -25.16 0.12
C THR A 405 1.75 -24.34 0.93
N GLN A 406 1.36 -23.15 1.40
CA GLN A 406 2.26 -22.26 2.14
C GLN A 406 1.74 -21.90 3.54
N PHE A 407 0.43 -21.96 3.76
CA PHE A 407 -0.18 -21.56 5.03
C PHE A 407 -1.07 -22.68 5.53
N ASP A 408 -0.92 -23.03 6.81
CA ASP A 408 -1.75 -24.08 7.41
C ASP A 408 -3.08 -23.47 7.84
N GLU A 409 -4.17 -23.88 7.18
CA GLU A 409 -5.51 -23.36 7.47
C GLU A 409 -6.02 -23.76 8.86
N ASN A 410 -5.40 -24.76 9.49
CA ASN A 410 -5.80 -25.20 10.81
C ASN A 410 -5.07 -24.44 11.91
N GLU A 411 -4.22 -23.51 11.55
CA GLU A 411 -3.48 -22.66 12.48
C GLU A 411 -3.84 -21.21 12.25
N ASP A 412 -3.75 -20.39 13.29
CA ASP A 412 -3.86 -18.95 13.11
C ASP A 412 -2.69 -18.47 12.26
N LEU A 413 -2.93 -17.40 11.51
CA LEU A 413 -1.87 -16.81 10.68
C LEU A 413 -0.70 -16.41 11.58
N PRO A 414 0.51 -16.94 11.32
CA PRO A 414 1.63 -16.64 12.21
C PRO A 414 1.97 -15.16 12.24
N THR A 415 2.35 -14.69 13.44
CA THR A 415 2.72 -13.28 13.63
C THR A 415 3.87 -12.87 12.71
N ARG A 416 4.81 -13.79 12.44
CA ARG A 416 5.94 -13.45 11.55
C ARG A 416 5.51 -13.12 10.12
N TYR A 417 4.27 -13.45 9.75
CA TYR A 417 3.73 -13.12 8.42
C TYR A 417 2.68 -12.01 8.46
N ALA A 418 2.15 -11.68 9.62
CA ALA A 418 1.12 -10.64 9.73
C ALA A 418 1.04 -10.14 11.17
N LEU A 419 1.64 -9.01 11.45
CA LEU A 419 1.60 -8.42 12.79
C LEU A 419 0.17 -8.08 13.22
N ASP A 420 -0.66 -7.65 12.29
CA ASP A 420 -2.04 -7.28 12.62
C ASP A 420 -3.01 -8.45 12.49
N GLY A 421 -2.51 -9.62 12.13
CA GLY A 421 -3.32 -10.83 12.07
C GLY A 421 -4.15 -10.99 10.79
N LEU A 422 -4.09 -10.03 9.88
CA LEU A 422 -4.91 -10.04 8.67
C LEU A 422 -4.10 -9.74 7.42
N HIS A 423 -3.28 -8.69 7.46
CA HIS A 423 -2.54 -8.20 6.31
C HIS A 423 -1.13 -8.76 6.33
N LEU A 424 -0.83 -9.58 5.33
CA LEU A 424 0.46 -10.25 5.28
C LEU A 424 1.58 -9.25 4.98
N ASN A 425 2.70 -9.45 5.65
CA ASN A 425 3.87 -8.61 5.42
C ASN A 425 4.63 -9.09 4.17
N PHE A 426 5.84 -8.57 3.96
CA PHE A 426 6.59 -8.94 2.75
C PHE A 426 6.91 -10.44 2.70
N ARG A 427 7.15 -11.08 3.85
CA ARG A 427 7.41 -12.52 3.88
C ARG A 427 6.17 -13.30 3.48
N GLY A 428 5.02 -12.94 4.02
CA GLY A 428 3.76 -13.58 3.68
C GLY A 428 3.38 -13.35 2.22
N LYS A 429 3.60 -12.15 1.71
CA LYS A 429 3.27 -11.85 0.31
C LYS A 429 4.19 -12.63 -0.64
N ARG A 430 5.45 -12.83 -0.28
CA ARG A 430 6.34 -13.68 -1.07
C ARG A 430 5.87 -15.13 -1.07
N LEU A 431 5.34 -15.62 0.05
CA LEU A 431 4.79 -16.97 0.07
C LEU A 431 3.54 -17.09 -0.80
N MET A 432 2.70 -16.06 -0.83
CA MET A 432 1.56 -16.04 -1.75
C MET A 432 2.05 -16.12 -3.20
N ALA A 433 3.03 -15.30 -3.54
CA ALA A 433 3.59 -15.31 -4.90
C ALA A 433 4.23 -16.66 -5.22
N LYS A 434 4.87 -17.28 -4.25
CA LYS A 434 5.46 -18.60 -4.44
C LYS A 434 4.39 -19.64 -4.76
N ALA A 435 3.28 -19.61 -4.02
CA ALA A 435 2.16 -20.53 -4.28
C ALA A 435 1.63 -20.33 -5.70
N ILE A 436 1.44 -19.08 -6.11
CA ILE A 436 0.94 -18.78 -7.46
C ILE A 436 1.94 -19.26 -8.51
N THR A 437 3.20 -18.92 -8.35
CA THR A 437 4.24 -19.21 -9.35
C THR A 437 4.41 -20.72 -9.52
N GLU A 438 4.45 -21.46 -8.41
CA GLU A 438 4.66 -22.91 -8.47
C GLU A 438 3.49 -23.66 -9.09
N GLN A 439 2.28 -23.10 -8.98
CA GLN A 439 1.08 -23.78 -9.49
C GLN A 439 0.67 -23.27 -10.89
N TRP A 440 1.29 -22.20 -11.36
CA TRP A 440 0.81 -21.48 -12.56
C TRP A 440 0.84 -22.35 -13.82
N ASP A 441 1.95 -23.05 -14.09
CA ASP A 441 2.06 -23.87 -15.30
C ASP A 441 1.02 -24.98 -15.33
N GLY A 442 0.77 -25.61 -14.19
CA GLY A 442 -0.26 -26.64 -14.08
C GLY A 442 -1.65 -26.08 -14.32
N ILE A 443 -1.91 -24.90 -13.79
CA ILE A 443 -3.20 -24.24 -14.02
C ILE A 443 -3.38 -23.90 -15.49
N MET A 444 -2.35 -23.35 -16.13
CA MET A 444 -2.41 -23.02 -17.55
C MET A 444 -2.66 -24.29 -18.40
N ALA A 445 -2.04 -25.40 -18.03
CA ALA A 445 -2.25 -26.65 -18.75
C ALA A 445 -3.70 -27.13 -18.63
N LYS A 446 -4.29 -27.04 -17.44
CA LYS A 446 -5.68 -27.44 -17.23
C LYS A 446 -6.64 -26.55 -18.03
N ILE A 447 -6.37 -25.25 -18.06
CA ILE A 447 -7.21 -24.30 -18.82
C ILE A 447 -7.14 -24.64 -20.31
N ARG A 448 -5.94 -24.90 -20.82
CA ARG A 448 -5.75 -25.24 -22.24
C ARG A 448 -6.50 -26.52 -22.60
N MET A 449 -6.41 -27.54 -21.75
CA MET A 449 -7.11 -28.81 -21.98
C MET A 449 -8.62 -28.62 -21.99
N ALA A 450 -9.13 -27.82 -21.07
CA ALA A 450 -10.58 -27.54 -21.01
C ALA A 450 -11.06 -26.86 -22.28
N ARG A 451 -10.28 -25.91 -22.80
CA ARG A 451 -10.64 -25.22 -24.05
C ARG A 451 -10.62 -26.14 -25.25
N GLU A 452 -9.65 -27.04 -25.32
CA GLU A 452 -9.58 -28.03 -26.40
C GLU A 452 -10.77 -28.95 -26.37
N GLN A 453 -11.18 -29.40 -25.15
CA GLN A 453 -12.34 -30.29 -25.01
C GLN A 453 -13.61 -29.57 -25.45
N ASP A 454 -13.79 -28.30 -25.09
CA ASP A 454 -14.97 -27.54 -25.49
C ASP A 454 -15.06 -27.44 -27.01
N GLN A 455 -13.92 -27.22 -27.71
CA GLN A 455 -13.90 -27.13 -29.15
C GLN A 455 -14.30 -28.48 -29.80
N GLU A 456 -13.81 -29.60 -29.25
CA GLU A 456 -14.18 -30.92 -29.75
C GLU A 456 -15.66 -31.20 -29.55
N ASP A 457 -16.23 -30.77 -28.43
CA ASP A 457 -17.64 -31.00 -28.15
C ASP A 457 -18.56 -30.16 -29.06
N GLU A 458 -18.05 -29.06 -29.58
CA GLU A 458 -18.83 -28.19 -30.48
C GLU A 458 -18.79 -28.67 -31.96
N GLU A 459 -17.79 -29.49 -32.35
CA GLU A 459 -17.67 -30.07 -33.68
C GLU A 459 -18.50 -31.35 -33.84
#